data_b0b08179156aa3ad7c0c99741a2c2184
#
_entry.id   b0b08179156aa3ad7c0c99741a2c2184
#
_cell.length_a   1.000
_cell.length_b   1.000
_cell.length_c   1.000
_cell.angle_alpha   90.00
_cell.angle_beta   90.00
_cell.angle_gamma   90.00
#
_symmetry.space_group_name_H-M   'P 1'
#
loop_
_entity.id
_entity.type
_entity.pdbx_description
1 polymer ?
#
loop_
_entity_poly.entity_id
_entity_poly.type
_entity_poly.pdbx_seq_one_letter_code
_entity_poly.pdbx_strand_id
1 'polypeptide(L)'
;MAADEIECHVCGALNPKGTERCRSCGARLSELLAELTEEEAHARRNQPDEFELRWVAISFGLFLVVGALALGLLPLIIPPYDPQGFAGIVITIILWFGGAAAINYVSPGKHFLEPPVGGLLAAIPTMAYLSSIADVYQLSIGAYILGTLMATMMALMGAYVGGLLKNGEAPKPKLKKKNSRRPKPA
;
A
#
# COMPACT_ATOMS: atom_id res chain seq x y z
N MET A 1 -3.13 -45.76 -0.79
CA MET A 1 -2.96 -44.53 -1.59
C MET A 1 -3.97 -43.55 -1.01
N ALA A 2 -3.53 -42.67 -0.14
CA ALA A 2 -4.39 -41.62 0.43
C ALA A 2 -4.76 -40.68 -0.71
N ALA A 3 -6.06 -40.53 -0.98
CA ALA A 3 -6.58 -39.57 -1.95
C ALA A 3 -6.16 -38.19 -1.43
N ASP A 4 -5.46 -37.44 -2.27
CA ASP A 4 -5.10 -36.02 -2.01
C ASP A 4 -6.42 -35.21 -1.93
N GLU A 5 -6.93 -35.03 -0.73
CA GLU A 5 -8.16 -34.28 -0.46
C GLU A 5 -7.81 -32.91 0.12
N ILE A 6 -8.57 -31.90 -0.24
CA ILE A 6 -8.43 -30.51 0.21
C ILE A 6 -9.64 -30.13 1.06
N GLU A 7 -9.42 -29.64 2.25
CA GLU A 7 -10.46 -29.15 3.13
C GLU A 7 -10.90 -27.73 2.71
N CYS A 8 -12.20 -27.52 2.57
CA CYS A 8 -12.76 -26.21 2.24
C CYS A 8 -12.71 -25.27 3.44
N HIS A 9 -12.05 -24.14 3.31
CA HIS A 9 -11.91 -23.10 4.36
C HIS A 9 -13.26 -22.46 4.79
N VAL A 10 -14.32 -22.60 3.97
CA VAL A 10 -15.63 -21.99 4.28
C VAL A 10 -16.54 -22.96 5.04
N CYS A 11 -16.55 -24.25 4.68
CA CYS A 11 -17.48 -25.21 5.27
C CYS A 11 -16.83 -26.48 5.83
N GLY A 12 -15.50 -26.60 5.77
CA GLY A 12 -14.78 -27.79 6.27
C GLY A 12 -14.96 -29.08 5.46
N ALA A 13 -15.70 -29.04 4.32
CA ALA A 13 -15.93 -30.22 3.52
C ALA A 13 -14.66 -30.63 2.73
N LEU A 14 -14.34 -31.92 2.75
CA LEU A 14 -13.23 -32.49 1.96
C LEU A 14 -13.60 -32.56 0.47
N ASN A 15 -12.72 -32.08 -0.39
CA ASN A 15 -12.87 -32.05 -1.82
C ASN A 15 -11.65 -32.67 -2.50
N PRO A 16 -11.81 -33.34 -3.65
CA PRO A 16 -10.69 -33.86 -4.42
C PRO A 16 -9.75 -32.74 -4.88
N LYS A 17 -8.45 -32.97 -4.82
CA LYS A 17 -7.43 -32.02 -5.30
C LYS A 17 -7.66 -31.70 -6.79
N GLY A 18 -7.75 -30.42 -7.12
CA GLY A 18 -8.02 -29.97 -8.49
C GLY A 18 -9.47 -29.52 -8.74
N THR A 19 -10.35 -29.58 -7.74
CA THR A 19 -11.69 -29.06 -7.85
C THR A 19 -11.67 -27.51 -7.75
N GLU A 20 -12.21 -26.81 -8.75
CA GLU A 20 -12.23 -25.34 -8.74
C GLU A 20 -13.21 -24.76 -7.73
N ARG A 21 -14.25 -25.52 -7.38
CA ARG A 21 -15.30 -25.10 -6.43
C ARG A 21 -15.64 -26.22 -5.46
N CYS A 22 -15.86 -25.86 -4.19
CA CYS A 22 -16.34 -26.78 -3.19
C CYS A 22 -17.67 -27.42 -3.58
N ARG A 23 -17.76 -28.74 -3.53
CA ARG A 23 -18.97 -29.49 -3.87
C ARG A 23 -20.11 -29.26 -2.86
N SER A 24 -19.77 -28.84 -1.64
CA SER A 24 -20.76 -28.63 -0.57
C SER A 24 -21.30 -27.19 -0.54
N CYS A 25 -20.45 -26.16 -0.59
CA CYS A 25 -20.86 -24.77 -0.42
C CYS A 25 -20.62 -23.88 -1.66
N GLY A 26 -20.02 -24.40 -2.73
CA GLY A 26 -19.76 -23.66 -3.96
C GLY A 26 -18.61 -22.65 -3.88
N ALA A 27 -17.91 -22.52 -2.74
CA ALA A 27 -16.77 -21.63 -2.58
C ALA A 27 -15.65 -21.98 -3.57
N ARG A 28 -14.94 -20.98 -4.08
CA ARG A 28 -13.81 -21.20 -4.99
C ARG A 28 -12.63 -21.77 -4.22
N LEU A 29 -12.18 -22.94 -4.59
CA LEU A 29 -11.00 -23.64 -4.04
C LEU A 29 -9.73 -23.35 -4.85
N SER A 30 -9.87 -22.78 -6.06
CA SER A 30 -8.76 -22.49 -6.97
C SER A 30 -7.76 -21.46 -6.41
N GLU A 31 -8.21 -20.58 -5.52
CA GLU A 31 -7.32 -19.63 -4.84
C GLU A 31 -6.43 -20.31 -3.79
N LEU A 32 -6.86 -21.47 -3.26
CA LEU A 32 -6.08 -22.28 -2.32
C LEU A 32 -5.13 -23.24 -3.03
N LEU A 33 -5.41 -23.54 -4.31
CA LEU A 33 -4.60 -24.44 -5.15
C LEU A 33 -3.40 -23.77 -5.81
N ALA A 34 -3.31 -22.44 -5.76
CA ALA A 34 -2.05 -21.76 -6.01
C ALA A 34 -1.12 -22.11 -4.85
N GLU A 35 -0.61 -23.36 -4.84
CA GLU A 35 0.53 -23.70 -3.98
C GLU A 35 1.60 -22.66 -4.27
N LEU A 36 1.73 -21.71 -3.34
CA LEU A 36 2.89 -20.83 -3.27
C LEU A 36 4.08 -21.77 -3.42
N THR A 37 4.92 -21.54 -4.40
CA THR A 37 6.17 -22.28 -4.46
C THR A 37 6.82 -22.15 -3.08
N GLU A 38 7.51 -23.21 -2.61
CA GLU A 38 8.17 -23.16 -1.29
C GLU A 38 9.03 -21.89 -1.16
N GLU A 39 9.64 -21.41 -2.26
CA GLU A 39 10.40 -20.18 -2.33
C GLU A 39 9.51 -18.92 -2.09
N GLU A 40 8.31 -18.88 -2.66
CA GLU A 40 7.37 -17.76 -2.47
C GLU A 40 6.78 -17.75 -1.06
N ALA A 41 6.48 -18.93 -0.52
CA ALA A 41 6.04 -19.08 0.87
C ALA A 41 7.16 -18.69 1.85
N HIS A 42 8.41 -19.04 1.52
CA HIS A 42 9.57 -18.68 2.33
C HIS A 42 9.88 -17.19 2.23
N ALA A 43 9.78 -16.59 1.06
CA ALA A 43 9.95 -15.16 0.86
C ALA A 43 8.88 -14.34 1.62
N ARG A 44 7.63 -14.81 1.66
CA ARG A 44 6.56 -14.17 2.46
C ARG A 44 6.78 -14.31 3.96
N ARG A 45 7.29 -15.45 4.44
CA ARG A 45 7.61 -15.65 5.87
C ARG A 45 8.80 -14.81 6.32
N ASN A 46 9.77 -14.60 5.43
CA ASN A 46 11.02 -13.90 5.73
C ASN A 46 10.97 -12.41 5.36
N GLN A 47 9.80 -11.84 5.05
CA GLN A 47 9.67 -10.39 4.94
C GLN A 47 10.02 -9.77 6.30
N PRO A 48 10.90 -8.76 6.33
CA PRO A 48 11.26 -8.11 7.57
C PRO A 48 10.01 -7.53 8.24
N ASP A 49 9.76 -7.95 9.48
CA ASP A 49 8.70 -7.44 10.35
C ASP A 49 9.20 -6.25 11.18
N GLU A 50 10.40 -5.75 10.88
CA GLU A 50 11.03 -4.66 11.61
C GLU A 50 10.68 -3.31 11.00
N PHE A 51 10.41 -2.32 11.87
CA PHE A 51 10.21 -0.93 11.48
C PHE A 51 11.54 -0.36 10.96
N GLU A 52 11.58 0.02 9.68
CA GLU A 52 12.78 0.53 9.02
C GLU A 52 12.77 2.06 8.95
N LEU A 53 13.66 2.71 9.71
CA LEU A 53 13.86 4.17 9.66
C LEU A 53 14.19 4.68 8.25
N ARG A 54 14.79 3.85 7.41
CA ARG A 54 15.07 4.20 6.01
C ARG A 54 13.80 4.57 5.24
N TRP A 55 12.72 3.80 5.42
CA TRP A 55 11.45 4.06 4.75
C TRP A 55 10.73 5.27 5.35
N VAL A 56 10.90 5.54 6.63
CA VAL A 56 10.45 6.79 7.25
C VAL A 56 11.16 7.99 6.62
N ALA A 57 12.48 7.92 6.43
CA ALA A 57 13.25 9.00 5.80
C ALA A 57 12.86 9.22 4.32
N ILE A 58 12.65 8.14 3.56
CA ILE A 58 12.15 8.22 2.17
C ILE A 58 10.76 8.87 2.14
N SER A 59 9.87 8.47 3.04
CA SER A 59 8.52 9.03 3.16
C SER A 59 8.57 10.51 3.53
N PHE A 60 9.37 10.87 4.50
CA PHE A 60 9.61 12.26 4.89
C PHE A 60 10.06 13.11 3.71
N GLY A 61 11.09 12.65 2.97
CA GLY A 61 11.60 13.33 1.78
C GLY A 61 10.55 13.46 0.67
N LEU A 62 9.80 12.39 0.40
CA LEU A 62 8.74 12.43 -0.60
C LEU A 62 7.65 13.46 -0.24
N PHE A 63 7.15 13.42 1.01
CA PHE A 63 6.10 14.36 1.43
C PHE A 63 6.58 15.80 1.48
N LEU A 64 7.86 16.07 1.78
CA LEU A 64 8.44 17.40 1.67
C LEU A 64 8.47 17.87 0.21
N VAL A 65 8.96 17.05 -0.72
CA VAL A 65 9.04 17.42 -2.14
C VAL A 65 7.65 17.66 -2.71
N VAL A 66 6.73 16.73 -2.47
CA VAL A 66 5.34 16.83 -2.94
C VAL A 66 4.62 18.03 -2.31
N GLY A 67 4.84 18.28 -1.02
CA GLY A 67 4.35 19.46 -0.32
C GLY A 67 4.90 20.75 -0.91
N ALA A 68 6.20 20.84 -1.15
CA ALA A 68 6.83 22.00 -1.78
C ALA A 68 6.28 22.28 -3.18
N LEU A 69 6.03 21.23 -3.97
CA LEU A 69 5.39 21.35 -5.28
C LEU A 69 3.95 21.87 -5.17
N ALA A 70 3.16 21.29 -4.27
CA ALA A 70 1.75 21.66 -4.09
C ALA A 70 1.57 23.05 -3.47
N LEU A 71 2.40 23.40 -2.49
CA LEU A 71 2.26 24.65 -1.74
C LEU A 71 3.09 25.81 -2.30
N GLY A 72 4.21 25.51 -2.94
CA GLY A 72 5.12 26.52 -3.48
C GLY A 72 5.00 26.71 -4.99
N LEU A 73 5.05 25.62 -5.76
CA LEU A 73 5.09 25.71 -7.22
C LEU A 73 3.69 25.88 -7.85
N LEU A 74 2.69 25.15 -7.35
CA LEU A 74 1.34 25.22 -7.92
C LEU A 74 0.72 26.64 -7.91
N PRO A 75 0.81 27.42 -6.82
CA PRO A 75 0.31 28.79 -6.80
C PRO A 75 0.98 29.72 -7.83
N LEU A 76 2.24 29.44 -8.19
CA LEU A 76 2.97 30.23 -9.19
C LEU A 76 2.51 29.95 -10.62
N ILE A 77 2.05 28.72 -10.88
CA ILE A 77 1.63 28.28 -12.22
C ILE A 77 0.12 28.53 -12.42
N ILE A 78 -0.66 28.35 -11.37
CA ILE A 78 -2.13 28.44 -11.40
C ILE A 78 -2.57 29.58 -10.47
N PRO A 79 -2.70 30.82 -10.96
CA PRO A 79 -3.03 31.98 -10.12
C PRO A 79 -4.27 31.83 -9.22
N PRO A 80 -5.37 31.15 -9.66
CA PRO A 80 -6.54 30.95 -8.81
C PRO A 80 -6.38 29.83 -7.76
N TYR A 81 -5.22 29.15 -7.72
CA TYR A 81 -4.99 28.09 -6.76
C TYR A 81 -4.60 28.63 -5.39
N ASP A 82 -5.46 28.40 -4.42
CA ASP A 82 -5.19 28.69 -3.02
C ASP A 82 -4.81 27.40 -2.28
N PRO A 83 -3.55 27.28 -1.79
CA PRO A 83 -3.10 26.10 -1.05
C PRO A 83 -3.86 25.89 0.27
N GLN A 84 -4.43 26.93 0.85
CA GLN A 84 -5.23 26.86 2.09
C GLN A 84 -6.73 26.72 1.80
N GLY A 85 -7.15 26.89 0.55
CA GLY A 85 -8.52 26.75 0.10
C GLY A 85 -8.92 25.29 -0.14
N PHE A 86 -10.17 25.11 -0.58
CA PHE A 86 -10.75 23.79 -0.83
C PHE A 86 -9.92 22.95 -1.82
N ALA A 87 -9.42 23.56 -2.90
CA ALA A 87 -8.58 22.86 -3.89
C ALA A 87 -7.27 22.36 -3.27
N GLY A 88 -6.63 23.17 -2.42
CA GLY A 88 -5.42 22.79 -1.70
C GLY A 88 -5.64 21.62 -0.76
N ILE A 89 -6.76 21.62 -0.03
CA ILE A 89 -7.13 20.51 0.87
C ILE A 89 -7.31 19.21 0.08
N VAL A 90 -8.06 19.25 -1.02
CA VAL A 90 -8.32 18.05 -1.86
C VAL A 90 -7.02 17.50 -2.44
N ILE A 91 -6.18 18.37 -2.99
CA ILE A 91 -4.87 17.96 -3.54
C ILE A 91 -4.00 17.36 -2.45
N THR A 92 -3.95 17.96 -1.27
CA THR A 92 -3.18 17.42 -0.14
C THR A 92 -3.66 16.03 0.25
N ILE A 93 -4.96 15.80 0.37
CA ILE A 93 -5.54 14.48 0.67
C ILE A 93 -5.10 13.45 -0.38
N ILE A 94 -5.22 13.76 -1.66
CA ILE A 94 -4.83 12.86 -2.76
C ILE A 94 -3.34 12.54 -2.69
N LEU A 95 -2.51 13.55 -2.48
CA LEU A 95 -1.06 13.39 -2.44
C LEU A 95 -0.59 12.59 -1.22
N TRP A 96 -1.19 12.82 -0.06
CA TRP A 96 -0.84 12.08 1.16
C TRP A 96 -1.31 10.64 1.10
N PHE A 97 -2.53 10.40 0.65
CA PHE A 97 -3.06 9.07 0.45
C PHE A 97 -2.25 8.30 -0.62
N GLY A 98 -2.10 8.89 -1.82
CA GLY A 98 -1.42 8.26 -2.95
C GLY A 98 0.07 8.07 -2.70
N GLY A 99 0.74 9.05 -2.10
CA GLY A 99 2.16 8.97 -1.74
C GLY A 99 2.43 7.85 -0.74
N ALA A 100 1.62 7.76 0.32
CA ALA A 100 1.74 6.69 1.30
C ALA A 100 1.44 5.31 0.71
N ALA A 101 0.43 5.22 -0.17
CA ALA A 101 0.10 3.99 -0.88
C ALA A 101 1.26 3.53 -1.78
N ALA A 102 1.85 4.45 -2.53
CA ALA A 102 2.97 4.15 -3.41
C ALA A 102 4.21 3.68 -2.63
N ILE A 103 4.55 4.37 -1.53
CA ILE A 103 5.69 3.98 -0.70
C ILE A 103 5.48 2.59 -0.12
N ASN A 104 4.31 2.32 0.47
CA ASN A 104 4.08 1.01 1.08
C ASN A 104 3.97 -0.11 0.05
N TYR A 105 3.51 0.18 -1.16
CA TYR A 105 3.52 -0.77 -2.27
C TYR A 105 4.94 -1.20 -2.65
N VAL A 106 5.89 -0.24 -2.68
CA VAL A 106 7.30 -0.48 -3.05
C VAL A 106 8.14 -0.98 -1.87
N SER A 107 7.80 -0.61 -0.64
CA SER A 107 8.51 -1.03 0.57
C SER A 107 8.54 -2.55 0.71
N PRO A 108 9.68 -3.19 1.00
CA PRO A 108 9.75 -4.64 1.18
C PRO A 108 9.11 -5.13 2.48
N GLY A 109 8.96 -4.25 3.49
CA GLY A 109 8.42 -4.57 4.80
C GLY A 109 6.91 -4.89 4.79
N LYS A 110 6.42 -5.42 5.92
CA LYS A 110 4.99 -5.65 6.17
C LYS A 110 4.34 -4.49 6.92
N HIS A 111 5.17 -3.61 7.51
CA HIS A 111 4.68 -2.49 8.29
C HIS A 111 4.13 -1.38 7.38
N PHE A 112 2.96 -0.88 7.76
CA PHE A 112 2.29 0.23 7.08
C PHE A 112 2.43 1.55 7.85
N LEU A 113 3.21 1.57 8.96
CA LEU A 113 3.35 2.74 9.81
C LEU A 113 4.47 3.70 9.37
N GLU A 114 5.44 3.22 8.60
CA GLU A 114 6.57 4.04 8.15
C GLU A 114 6.15 5.27 7.33
N PRO A 115 5.26 5.15 6.30
CA PRO A 115 4.81 6.31 5.53
C PRO A 115 4.05 7.34 6.36
N PRO A 116 3.08 6.98 7.23
CA PRO A 116 2.42 7.94 8.11
C PRO A 116 3.35 8.68 9.07
N VAL A 117 4.34 7.98 9.64
CA VAL A 117 5.34 8.61 10.52
C VAL A 117 6.20 9.60 9.75
N GLY A 118 6.68 9.23 8.55
CA GLY A 118 7.41 10.15 7.68
C GLY A 118 6.58 11.38 7.29
N GLY A 119 5.30 11.18 6.98
CA GLY A 119 4.34 12.24 6.71
C GLY A 119 4.14 13.19 7.92
N LEU A 120 3.94 12.62 9.10
CA LEU A 120 3.79 13.40 10.33
C LEU A 120 5.02 14.29 10.59
N LEU A 121 6.21 13.76 10.38
CA LEU A 121 7.44 14.55 10.48
C LEU A 121 7.51 15.66 9.42
N ALA A 122 7.07 15.38 8.18
CA ALA A 122 7.04 16.36 7.10
C ALA A 122 5.99 17.47 7.33
N ALA A 123 4.97 17.21 8.12
CA ALA A 123 3.97 18.22 8.48
C ALA A 123 4.57 19.39 9.26
N ILE A 124 5.60 19.15 10.08
CA ILE A 124 6.23 20.19 10.90
C ILE A 124 6.78 21.35 10.04
N PRO A 125 7.73 21.12 9.11
CA PRO A 125 8.22 22.18 8.24
C PRO A 125 7.15 22.72 7.30
N THR A 126 6.18 21.89 6.88
CA THR A 126 5.05 22.34 6.05
C THR A 126 4.17 23.35 6.79
N MET A 127 3.86 23.11 8.06
CA MET A 127 3.12 24.05 8.89
C MET A 127 3.89 25.35 9.11
N ALA A 128 5.18 25.26 9.41
CA ALA A 128 6.03 26.41 9.58
C ALA A 128 6.03 27.29 8.32
N TYR A 129 6.11 26.66 7.13
CA TYR A 129 6.02 27.36 5.86
C TYR A 129 4.64 28.01 5.67
N LEU A 130 3.55 27.28 5.85
CA LEU A 130 2.18 27.83 5.71
C LEU A 130 1.93 28.99 6.68
N SER A 131 2.39 28.90 7.91
CA SER A 131 2.26 29.99 8.88
C SER A 131 3.07 31.23 8.50
N SER A 132 4.17 31.10 7.75
CA SER A 132 5.01 32.21 7.31
C SER A 132 4.43 32.97 6.12
N ILE A 133 3.63 32.32 5.26
CA ILE A 133 3.04 32.92 4.05
C ILE A 133 1.60 33.42 4.26
N ALA A 134 1.03 33.18 5.43
CA ALA A 134 -0.37 33.53 5.73
C ALA A 134 -0.52 35.03 6.05
N ASP A 135 -0.54 35.89 5.00
CA ASP A 135 -0.74 37.35 5.16
C ASP A 135 -2.20 37.74 5.43
N VAL A 136 -3.17 36.92 4.99
CA VAL A 136 -4.60 37.31 4.99
C VAL A 136 -5.47 36.45 5.88
N TYR A 137 -5.20 35.15 5.98
CA TYR A 137 -5.96 34.21 6.78
C TYR A 137 -5.04 33.33 7.61
N GLN A 138 -4.67 33.79 8.81
CA GLN A 138 -3.98 32.93 9.75
C GLN A 138 -4.97 31.92 10.32
N LEU A 139 -4.80 30.66 9.93
CA LEU A 139 -5.51 29.56 10.57
C LEU A 139 -5.06 29.47 12.03
N SER A 140 -5.98 29.12 12.91
CA SER A 140 -5.64 28.86 14.31
C SER A 140 -4.68 27.67 14.42
N ILE A 141 -3.83 27.65 15.43
CA ILE A 141 -2.94 26.53 15.71
C ILE A 141 -3.72 25.21 15.77
N GLY A 142 -4.94 25.24 16.35
CA GLY A 142 -5.83 24.09 16.39
C GLY A 142 -6.22 23.57 15.01
N ALA A 143 -6.44 24.46 14.03
CA ALA A 143 -6.74 24.07 12.65
C ALA A 143 -5.54 23.37 11.97
N TYR A 144 -4.33 23.84 12.20
CA TYR A 144 -3.11 23.18 11.70
C TYR A 144 -2.92 21.79 12.33
N ILE A 145 -3.12 21.67 13.64
CA ILE A 145 -3.03 20.37 14.33
C ILE A 145 -4.07 19.40 13.77
N LEU A 146 -5.33 19.84 13.64
CA LEU A 146 -6.40 19.01 13.09
C LEU A 146 -6.11 18.59 11.65
N GLY A 147 -5.67 19.53 10.81
CA GLY A 147 -5.28 19.26 9.42
C GLY A 147 -4.16 18.21 9.33
N THR A 148 -3.15 18.31 10.21
CA THR A 148 -2.06 17.31 10.28
C THR A 148 -2.56 15.94 10.68
N LEU A 149 -3.43 15.87 11.69
CA LEU A 149 -4.01 14.59 12.11
C LEU A 149 -4.81 13.97 10.98
N MET A 150 -5.64 14.74 10.28
CA MET A 150 -6.40 14.26 9.12
C MET A 150 -5.48 13.79 7.99
N ALA A 151 -4.44 14.55 7.64
CA ALA A 151 -3.46 14.16 6.63
C ALA A 151 -2.73 12.87 7.02
N THR A 152 -2.32 12.74 8.29
CA THR A 152 -1.68 11.52 8.81
C THR A 152 -2.63 10.31 8.73
N MET A 153 -3.91 10.50 9.03
CA MET A 153 -4.92 9.44 8.86
C MET A 153 -5.08 9.05 7.38
N MET A 154 -5.07 10.02 6.47
CA MET A 154 -5.10 9.72 5.03
C MET A 154 -3.85 8.96 4.58
N ALA A 155 -2.67 9.31 5.08
CA ALA A 155 -1.44 8.57 4.83
C ALA A 155 -1.52 7.13 5.40
N LEU A 156 -2.10 6.95 6.59
CA LEU A 156 -2.31 5.63 7.18
C LEU A 156 -3.23 4.76 6.30
N MET A 157 -4.35 5.33 5.84
CA MET A 157 -5.26 4.64 4.94
C MET A 157 -4.60 4.31 3.60
N GLY A 158 -3.85 5.26 3.03
CA GLY A 158 -3.09 5.05 1.81
C GLY A 158 -2.06 3.94 1.94
N ALA A 159 -1.28 3.96 3.02
CA ALA A 159 -0.30 2.91 3.31
C ALA A 159 -0.97 1.53 3.46
N TYR A 160 -2.10 1.46 4.15
CA TYR A 160 -2.87 0.23 4.27
C TYR A 160 -3.33 -0.29 2.90
N VAL A 161 -3.89 0.57 2.06
CA VAL A 161 -4.32 0.21 0.68
C VAL A 161 -3.12 -0.21 -0.16
N GLY A 162 -1.98 0.48 -0.09
CA GLY A 162 -0.75 0.09 -0.77
C GLY A 162 -0.28 -1.31 -0.36
N GLY A 163 -0.36 -1.63 0.93
CA GLY A 163 -0.08 -2.97 1.45
C GLY A 163 -1.05 -4.04 0.94
N LEU A 164 -2.34 -3.72 0.84
CA LEU A 164 -3.35 -4.64 0.27
C LEU A 164 -3.08 -4.90 -1.21
N LEU A 165 -2.77 -3.88 -2.00
CA LEU A 165 -2.46 -4.01 -3.42
C LEU A 165 -1.22 -4.88 -3.64
N LYS A 166 -0.17 -4.66 -2.85
CA LYS A 166 1.05 -5.47 -2.88
C LYS A 166 0.78 -6.94 -2.56
N ASN A 167 -0.05 -7.22 -1.54
CA ASN A 167 -0.36 -8.58 -1.10
C ASN A 167 -1.46 -9.24 -1.94
N GLY A 168 -2.29 -8.45 -2.63
CA GLY A 168 -3.37 -8.92 -3.49
C GLY A 168 -2.91 -9.37 -4.89
N GLU A 169 -1.72 -8.99 -5.32
CA GLU A 169 -1.10 -9.57 -6.51
C GLU A 169 -0.63 -10.98 -6.17
N ALA A 170 -1.54 -11.95 -6.27
CA ALA A 170 -1.18 -13.36 -6.22
C ALA A 170 -0.11 -13.63 -7.29
N PRO A 171 1.03 -14.25 -6.94
CA PRO A 171 2.07 -14.56 -7.91
C PRO A 171 1.45 -15.34 -9.06
N LYS A 172 1.60 -14.83 -10.28
CA LYS A 172 1.13 -15.51 -11.49
C LYS A 172 1.78 -16.89 -11.52
N PRO A 173 1.00 -17.99 -11.59
CA PRO A 173 1.55 -19.33 -11.59
C PRO A 173 2.53 -19.43 -12.76
N LYS A 174 3.82 -19.62 -12.46
CA LYS A 174 4.82 -19.95 -13.48
C LYS A 174 4.42 -21.31 -14.02
N LEU A 175 3.77 -21.34 -15.20
CA LEU A 175 3.49 -22.56 -15.92
C LEU A 175 4.82 -23.30 -16.07
N LYS A 176 5.05 -24.35 -15.25
CA LYS A 176 6.15 -25.26 -15.46
C LYS A 176 6.02 -25.77 -16.89
N LYS A 177 6.90 -25.32 -17.81
CA LYS A 177 7.02 -25.94 -19.12
C LYS A 177 7.18 -27.42 -18.90
N LYS A 178 6.08 -28.17 -19.12
CA LYS A 178 6.05 -29.61 -19.07
C LYS A 178 7.08 -30.09 -20.11
N ASN A 179 8.28 -30.44 -19.65
CA ASN A 179 9.30 -31.04 -20.50
C ASN A 179 8.72 -32.36 -21.00
N SER A 180 8.05 -32.31 -22.13
CA SER A 180 7.60 -33.47 -22.87
C SER A 180 8.82 -34.11 -23.49
N ARG A 181 9.64 -34.77 -22.67
CA ARG A 181 10.57 -35.81 -23.18
C ARG A 181 9.68 -36.96 -23.64
N ARG A 182 9.28 -36.92 -24.91
CA ARG A 182 8.76 -38.13 -25.57
C ARG A 182 9.85 -39.20 -25.43
N PRO A 183 9.53 -40.39 -24.89
CA PRO A 183 10.44 -41.49 -24.98
C PRO A 183 10.70 -41.80 -26.45
N LYS A 184 11.99 -41.92 -26.84
CA LYS A 184 12.34 -42.39 -28.17
C LYS A 184 11.83 -43.82 -28.30
N PRO A 185 11.13 -44.15 -29.38
CA PRO A 185 10.80 -45.57 -29.66
C PRO A 185 12.10 -46.37 -29.91
N ALA A 186 12.16 -47.58 -29.34
CA ALA A 186 13.24 -48.54 -29.52
C ALA A 186 13.23 -49.10 -30.95
#